data_2b6ddaa00ba73e664799fd1725da4d05
#
_entry.id   2b6ddaa00ba73e664799fd1725da4d05
#
_cell.length_a   1.000
_cell.length_b   1.000
_cell.length_c   1.000
_cell.angle_alpha   90.00
_cell.angle_beta   90.00
_cell.angle_gamma   90.00
#
_symmetry.space_group_name_H-M   'P 1'
#
loop_
_entity.id
_entity.type
_entity.pdbx_description
1 polymer ?
#
loop_
_entity_poly.entity_id
_entity_poly.type
_entity_poly.pdbx_seq_one_letter_code
_entity_poly.pdbx_strand_id
1 'polypeptide(L)'
;LLNAGHEVVIVDDYSNSCPESIKRVEEITGKKVVSYEADVKDKEAMQKIFAENHIDCVIHFAGLKAVGESTRLPAKYYRNNIDTTLTLIECMKEAGVTKIVFSSTVYGDQKPPYNETMHKGDCTNPYGWTKSMMEQILTDCAQADPELTVILLRYFNPIGAHESGKIGEDPQGIPNNLMPYVSQVAAGVREQLTIFGGDYPTPDGTCRRDYIHVVD
;
A
#
# COMPACT_ATOMS: atom_id res chain seq x y z
N LEU A 1 -13.30 8.59 2.06
CA LEU A 1 -13.39 8.88 3.50
C LEU A 1 -13.92 10.28 3.75
N LEU A 2 -13.26 11.35 3.28
CA LEU A 2 -13.68 12.73 3.49
C LEU A 2 -15.12 12.97 3.03
N ASN A 3 -15.52 12.48 1.85
CA ASN A 3 -16.88 12.61 1.34
C ASN A 3 -17.92 11.83 2.17
N ALA A 4 -17.48 10.75 2.83
CA ALA A 4 -18.31 9.99 3.77
C ALA A 4 -18.40 10.63 5.17
N GLY A 5 -17.76 11.78 5.38
CA GLY A 5 -17.82 12.51 6.65
C GLY A 5 -16.76 12.16 7.68
N HIS A 6 -15.77 11.36 7.32
CA HIS A 6 -14.65 11.07 8.21
C HIS A 6 -13.62 12.20 8.20
N GLU A 7 -13.02 12.45 9.35
CA GLU A 7 -11.80 13.23 9.45
C GLU A 7 -10.62 12.33 9.09
N VAL A 8 -9.61 12.89 8.43
CA VAL A 8 -8.47 12.12 7.92
C VAL A 8 -7.18 12.80 8.37
N VAL A 9 -6.30 12.00 8.99
CA VAL A 9 -4.94 12.37 9.31
C VAL A 9 -4.00 11.53 8.43
N ILE A 10 -3.06 12.17 7.73
CA ILE A 10 -2.11 11.52 6.85
C ILE A 10 -0.71 11.64 7.45
N VAL A 11 0.03 10.53 7.42
CA VAL A 11 1.46 10.49 7.74
C VAL A 11 2.19 9.89 6.55
N ASP A 12 3.16 10.60 6.01
CA ASP A 12 3.98 10.16 4.86
C ASP A 12 5.37 10.80 4.98
N ASP A 13 6.43 10.06 4.69
CA ASP A 13 7.81 10.59 4.68
C ASP A 13 8.20 11.26 3.37
N TYR A 14 7.30 11.22 2.39
CA TYR A 14 7.46 11.70 1.03
C TYR A 14 8.72 11.21 0.30
N SER A 15 9.30 10.09 0.74
CA SER A 15 10.48 9.52 0.09
C SER A 15 10.20 9.01 -1.33
N ASN A 16 8.95 8.67 -1.63
CA ASN A 16 8.50 8.20 -2.95
C ASN A 16 7.13 8.76 -3.38
N SER A 17 6.65 9.78 -2.71
CA SER A 17 5.37 10.45 -2.93
C SER A 17 5.55 11.97 -3.03
N CYS A 18 4.45 12.71 -3.12
CA CYS A 18 4.47 14.16 -3.23
C CYS A 18 3.29 14.79 -2.48
N PRO A 19 3.52 15.85 -1.67
CA PRO A 19 2.46 16.56 -0.95
C PRO A 19 1.37 17.18 -1.85
N GLU A 20 1.64 17.32 -3.13
CA GLU A 20 0.68 17.84 -4.11
C GLU A 20 -0.60 17.00 -4.17
N SER A 21 -0.50 15.68 -3.92
CA SER A 21 -1.67 14.81 -3.87
C SER A 21 -2.67 15.24 -2.80
N ILE A 22 -2.20 15.69 -1.63
CA ILE A 22 -3.05 16.17 -0.54
C ILE A 22 -3.76 17.47 -0.94
N LYS A 23 -3.06 18.42 -1.54
CA LYS A 23 -3.67 19.65 -2.04
C LYS A 23 -4.79 19.38 -3.02
N ARG A 24 -4.58 18.43 -3.94
CA ARG A 24 -5.60 18.01 -4.91
C ARG A 24 -6.79 17.33 -4.25
N VAL A 25 -6.57 16.53 -3.21
CA VAL A 25 -7.65 15.98 -2.39
C VAL A 25 -8.47 17.09 -1.74
N GLU A 26 -7.81 18.10 -1.14
CA GLU A 26 -8.48 19.26 -0.56
C GLU A 26 -9.28 20.07 -1.61
N GLU A 27 -8.72 20.28 -2.80
CA GLU A 27 -9.42 20.95 -3.92
C GLU A 27 -10.67 20.17 -4.38
N ILE A 28 -10.57 18.83 -4.49
CA ILE A 28 -11.66 17.98 -4.95
C ILE A 28 -12.79 17.94 -3.92
N THR A 29 -12.43 17.83 -2.65
CA THR A 29 -13.42 17.62 -1.57
C THR A 29 -13.91 18.90 -0.91
N GLY A 30 -13.18 20.00 -1.09
CA GLY A 30 -13.42 21.25 -0.35
C GLY A 30 -13.11 21.15 1.15
N LYS A 31 -12.45 20.07 1.60
CA LYS A 31 -12.16 19.79 3.01
C LYS A 31 -10.66 19.84 3.27
N LYS A 32 -10.29 20.29 4.46
CA LYS A 32 -8.90 20.27 4.90
C LYS A 32 -8.50 18.90 5.42
N VAL A 33 -7.23 18.57 5.21
CA VAL A 33 -6.61 17.32 5.66
C VAL A 33 -5.46 17.65 6.61
N VAL A 34 -5.45 17.04 7.77
CA VAL A 34 -4.30 17.10 8.67
C VAL A 34 -3.21 16.17 8.13
N SER A 35 -2.01 16.69 7.90
CA SER A 35 -0.91 15.90 7.36
C SER A 35 0.40 16.18 8.10
N TYR A 36 1.17 15.11 8.29
CA TYR A 36 2.48 15.13 8.92
C TYR A 36 3.50 14.53 7.96
N GLU A 37 4.62 15.23 7.76
CA GLU A 37 5.80 14.67 7.12
C GLU A 37 6.63 13.96 8.19
N ALA A 38 6.52 12.63 8.24
CA ALA A 38 7.22 11.81 9.22
C ALA A 38 7.40 10.37 8.74
N ASP A 39 8.49 9.74 9.14
CA ASP A 39 8.69 8.30 8.97
C ASP A 39 7.92 7.55 10.07
N VAL A 40 7.05 6.62 9.69
CA VAL A 40 6.28 5.81 10.66
C VAL A 40 7.18 4.98 11.59
N LYS A 41 8.43 4.74 11.24
CA LYS A 41 9.42 4.09 12.11
C LYS A 41 9.92 5.02 13.24
N ASP A 42 9.71 6.33 13.11
CA ASP A 42 10.03 7.28 14.19
C ASP A 42 8.94 7.22 15.26
N LYS A 43 9.22 6.42 16.30
CA LYS A 43 8.27 6.17 17.38
C LYS A 43 7.87 7.46 18.11
N GLU A 44 8.81 8.38 18.35
CA GLU A 44 8.53 9.64 19.06
C GLU A 44 7.60 10.54 18.22
N ALA A 45 7.86 10.64 16.93
CA ALA A 45 6.98 11.37 16.01
C ALA A 45 5.57 10.76 15.98
N MET A 46 5.46 9.43 15.88
CA MET A 46 4.17 8.73 15.87
C MET A 46 3.41 8.90 17.17
N GLN A 47 4.07 8.77 18.33
CA GLN A 47 3.44 9.00 19.65
C GLN A 47 2.86 10.42 19.75
N LYS A 48 3.62 11.42 19.29
CA LYS A 48 3.14 12.80 19.24
C LYS A 48 1.91 12.95 18.34
N ILE A 49 1.92 12.36 17.14
CA ILE A 49 0.79 12.42 16.20
C ILE A 49 -0.47 11.79 16.81
N PHE A 50 -0.34 10.63 17.47
CA PHE A 50 -1.46 10.00 18.16
C PHE A 50 -1.95 10.81 19.36
N ALA A 51 -1.07 11.53 20.07
CA ALA A 51 -1.45 12.39 21.18
C ALA A 51 -2.17 13.68 20.73
N GLU A 52 -1.83 14.20 19.56
CA GLU A 52 -2.42 15.42 19.01
C GLU A 52 -3.77 15.19 18.30
N ASN A 53 -4.07 13.95 17.94
CA ASN A 53 -5.25 13.60 17.11
C ASN A 53 -6.05 12.47 17.75
N HIS A 54 -7.36 12.57 17.73
CA HIS A 54 -8.23 11.43 18.06
C HIS A 54 -8.34 10.50 16.86
N ILE A 55 -7.80 9.29 16.99
CA ILE A 55 -7.75 8.30 15.92
C ILE A 55 -8.63 7.09 16.28
N ASP A 56 -9.64 6.81 15.48
CA ASP A 56 -10.53 5.65 15.64
C ASP A 56 -10.02 4.40 14.94
N CYS A 57 -9.31 4.59 13.81
CA CYS A 57 -8.85 3.50 12.96
C CYS A 57 -7.63 3.93 12.15
N VAL A 58 -6.71 3.00 11.97
CA VAL A 58 -5.54 3.19 11.09
C VAL A 58 -5.73 2.44 9.78
N ILE A 59 -5.40 3.08 8.65
CA ILE A 59 -5.25 2.42 7.35
C ILE A 59 -3.76 2.44 7.00
N HIS A 60 -3.14 1.28 7.03
CA HIS A 60 -1.69 1.13 6.90
C HIS A 60 -1.30 0.82 5.46
N PHE A 61 -0.88 1.85 4.73
CA PHE A 61 -0.30 1.75 3.39
C PHE A 61 1.22 1.91 3.36
N ALA A 62 1.80 2.51 4.40
CA ALA A 62 3.22 2.82 4.44
C ALA A 62 4.10 1.58 4.24
N GLY A 63 5.08 1.68 3.35
CA GLY A 63 6.01 0.60 3.05
C GLY A 63 6.53 0.62 1.62
N LEU A 64 7.72 0.07 1.43
CA LEU A 64 8.34 -0.11 0.12
C LEU A 64 7.62 -1.22 -0.66
N LYS A 65 7.30 -0.98 -1.95
CA LYS A 65 6.48 -1.90 -2.77
C LYS A 65 7.13 -2.37 -4.07
N ALA A 66 8.33 -1.93 -4.41
CA ALA A 66 8.97 -2.25 -5.69
C ALA A 66 9.58 -3.66 -5.67
N VAL A 67 8.93 -4.63 -6.32
CA VAL A 67 9.35 -6.04 -6.38
C VAL A 67 10.79 -6.18 -6.87
N GLY A 68 11.14 -5.54 -8.00
CA GLY A 68 12.48 -5.63 -8.58
C GLY A 68 13.57 -5.02 -7.69
N GLU A 69 13.29 -3.95 -6.94
CA GLU A 69 14.22 -3.41 -5.96
C GLU A 69 14.38 -4.36 -4.77
N SER A 70 13.28 -4.98 -4.32
CA SER A 70 13.32 -5.89 -3.18
C SER A 70 14.27 -7.06 -3.38
N THR A 71 14.38 -7.58 -4.60
CA THR A 71 15.32 -8.67 -4.91
C THR A 71 16.78 -8.24 -4.87
N ARG A 72 17.07 -6.97 -5.13
CA ARG A 72 18.43 -6.42 -5.07
C ARG A 72 18.82 -5.93 -3.67
N LEU A 73 17.85 -5.44 -2.90
CA LEU A 73 18.04 -4.84 -1.58
C LEU A 73 17.11 -5.46 -0.53
N PRO A 74 17.14 -6.80 -0.32
CA PRO A 74 16.16 -7.48 0.52
C PRO A 74 16.17 -6.98 1.97
N ALA A 75 17.33 -6.78 2.56
CA ALA A 75 17.45 -6.30 3.94
C ALA A 75 16.79 -4.91 4.14
N LYS A 76 16.89 -4.01 3.14
CA LYS A 76 16.21 -2.71 3.17
C LYS A 76 14.68 -2.89 3.29
N TYR A 77 14.11 -3.82 2.51
CA TYR A 77 12.68 -4.11 2.50
C TYR A 77 12.19 -4.72 3.81
N TYR A 78 12.90 -5.73 4.32
CA TYR A 78 12.55 -6.32 5.61
C TYR A 78 12.63 -5.29 6.73
N ARG A 79 13.73 -4.56 6.84
CA ARG A 79 13.90 -3.53 7.86
C ARG A 79 12.82 -2.45 7.75
N ASN A 80 12.60 -1.91 6.56
CA ASN A 80 11.63 -0.83 6.40
C ASN A 80 10.20 -1.29 6.70
N ASN A 81 9.73 -2.33 6.03
CA ASN A 81 8.32 -2.70 6.08
C ASN A 81 7.91 -3.32 7.43
N ILE A 82 8.77 -4.16 8.00
CA ILE A 82 8.45 -4.81 9.28
C ILE A 82 8.55 -3.80 10.42
N ASP A 83 9.64 -3.01 10.50
CA ASP A 83 9.80 -2.03 11.56
C ASP A 83 8.68 -0.98 11.53
N THR A 84 8.24 -0.54 10.34
CA THR A 84 7.09 0.35 10.17
C THR A 84 5.83 -0.24 10.82
N THR A 85 5.53 -1.51 10.56
CA THR A 85 4.34 -2.17 11.12
C THR A 85 4.45 -2.36 12.63
N LEU A 86 5.61 -2.77 13.13
CA LEU A 86 5.85 -2.96 14.56
C LEU A 86 5.72 -1.64 15.34
N THR A 87 6.38 -0.59 14.87
CA THR A 87 6.29 0.74 15.50
C THR A 87 4.85 1.25 15.51
N LEU A 88 4.13 1.08 14.40
CA LEU A 88 2.75 1.53 14.30
C LEU A 88 1.84 0.82 15.32
N ILE A 89 1.95 -0.50 15.45
CA ILE A 89 1.17 -1.29 16.42
C ILE A 89 1.48 -0.91 17.85
N GLU A 90 2.75 -0.69 18.18
CA GLU A 90 3.15 -0.22 19.52
C GLU A 90 2.51 1.13 19.85
N CYS A 91 2.59 2.09 18.92
CA CYS A 91 2.00 3.42 19.11
C CYS A 91 0.46 3.37 19.17
N MET A 92 -0.19 2.54 18.36
CA MET A 92 -1.64 2.31 18.42
C MET A 92 -2.06 1.80 19.80
N LYS A 93 -1.35 0.79 20.32
CA LYS A 93 -1.61 0.22 21.64
C LYS A 93 -1.45 1.25 22.76
N GLU A 94 -0.38 2.05 22.73
CA GLU A 94 -0.12 3.11 23.68
C GLU A 94 -1.21 4.21 23.64
N ALA A 95 -1.76 4.48 22.45
CA ALA A 95 -2.82 5.46 22.24
C ALA A 95 -4.25 4.92 22.43
N GLY A 96 -4.42 3.60 22.70
CA GLY A 96 -5.73 2.96 22.83
C GLY A 96 -6.48 2.81 21.49
N VAL A 97 -5.78 2.83 20.36
CA VAL A 97 -6.37 2.63 19.01
C VAL A 97 -6.39 1.14 18.69
N THR A 98 -7.58 0.59 18.52
CA THR A 98 -7.81 -0.86 18.42
C THR A 98 -8.24 -1.35 17.05
N LYS A 99 -8.20 -0.50 16.01
CA LYS A 99 -8.63 -0.89 14.67
C LYS A 99 -7.57 -0.58 13.64
N ILE A 100 -7.23 -1.57 12.81
CA ILE A 100 -6.30 -1.41 11.71
C ILE A 100 -6.77 -2.12 10.45
N VAL A 101 -6.68 -1.43 9.33
CA VAL A 101 -6.82 -1.98 7.98
C VAL A 101 -5.45 -2.02 7.33
N PHE A 102 -4.99 -3.19 6.96
CA PHE A 102 -3.67 -3.38 6.38
C PHE A 102 -3.74 -3.67 4.88
N SER A 103 -2.97 -2.89 4.12
CA SER A 103 -2.73 -3.11 2.70
C SER A 103 -1.75 -4.27 2.50
N SER A 104 -2.28 -5.47 2.26
CA SER A 104 -1.50 -6.64 1.94
C SER A 104 -1.35 -6.84 0.43
N THR A 105 -0.90 -8.00 0.03
CA THR A 105 -0.80 -8.43 -1.35
C THR A 105 -1.31 -9.86 -1.47
N VAL A 106 -1.29 -10.36 -2.69
CA VAL A 106 -1.77 -11.69 -2.99
C VAL A 106 -0.78 -12.79 -2.62
N TYR A 107 -1.18 -13.94 -2.86
CA TYR A 107 -0.66 -15.24 -2.60
C TYR A 107 0.61 -15.52 -3.42
N GLY A 108 1.57 -16.23 -2.84
CA GLY A 108 2.84 -16.55 -3.47
C GLY A 108 2.69 -17.50 -4.67
N ASP A 109 2.85 -18.79 -4.44
CA ASP A 109 2.87 -19.85 -5.45
C ASP A 109 1.50 -20.51 -5.69
N GLN A 110 0.44 -20.05 -5.04
CA GLN A 110 -0.90 -20.61 -5.19
C GLN A 110 -1.46 -20.40 -6.59
N LYS A 111 -2.27 -21.35 -7.05
CA LYS A 111 -2.93 -21.29 -8.35
C LYS A 111 -4.31 -20.63 -8.24
N PRO A 112 -4.67 -19.74 -9.19
CA PRO A 112 -6.02 -19.17 -9.24
C PRO A 112 -7.08 -20.25 -9.55
N PRO A 113 -8.37 -20.00 -9.19
CA PRO A 113 -8.87 -18.79 -8.54
C PRO A 113 -8.52 -18.71 -7.06
N TYR A 114 -8.16 -17.52 -6.60
CA TYR A 114 -7.83 -17.28 -5.19
C TYR A 114 -9.10 -17.02 -4.35
N ASN A 115 -9.03 -17.37 -3.06
CA ASN A 115 -10.03 -17.01 -2.06
C ASN A 115 -9.37 -16.82 -0.68
N GLU A 116 -10.10 -16.27 0.26
CA GLU A 116 -9.58 -15.84 1.57
C GLU A 116 -9.15 -17.02 2.47
N THR A 117 -9.66 -18.22 2.21
CA THR A 117 -9.36 -19.41 3.02
C THR A 117 -8.13 -20.17 2.54
N MET A 118 -7.59 -19.81 1.38
CA MET A 118 -6.37 -20.46 0.85
C MET A 118 -5.17 -20.12 1.71
N HIS A 119 -4.29 -21.11 1.88
CA HIS A 119 -2.97 -20.87 2.44
C HIS A 119 -2.20 -19.85 1.59
N LYS A 120 -1.45 -18.96 2.23
CA LYS A 120 -0.74 -17.87 1.54
C LYS A 120 0.29 -18.34 0.52
N GLY A 121 0.80 -19.57 0.65
CA GLY A 121 1.85 -20.11 -0.20
C GLY A 121 3.20 -19.45 0.00
N ASP A 122 4.19 -19.88 -0.78
CA ASP A 122 5.52 -19.32 -0.74
C ASP A 122 5.64 -18.09 -1.61
N CYS A 123 6.16 -17.01 -1.04
CA CYS A 123 6.36 -15.77 -1.77
C CYS A 123 7.61 -15.87 -2.65
N THR A 124 7.52 -15.37 -3.87
CA THR A 124 8.60 -15.45 -4.87
C THR A 124 9.63 -14.32 -4.78
N ASN A 125 9.42 -13.37 -3.88
CA ASN A 125 10.28 -12.20 -3.74
C ASN A 125 10.23 -11.61 -2.33
N PRO A 126 11.27 -10.84 -1.91
CA PRO A 126 11.33 -10.26 -0.57
C PRO A 126 10.18 -9.30 -0.23
N TYR A 127 9.68 -8.51 -1.18
CA TYR A 127 8.51 -7.67 -0.94
C TYR A 127 7.28 -8.51 -0.55
N GLY A 128 6.98 -9.57 -1.30
CA GLY A 128 5.88 -10.49 -0.96
C GLY A 128 6.06 -11.11 0.42
N TRP A 129 7.27 -11.53 0.76
CA TRP A 129 7.58 -12.04 2.09
C TRP A 129 7.35 -11.00 3.20
N THR A 130 7.72 -9.72 2.99
CA THR A 130 7.42 -8.68 4.00
C THR A 130 5.93 -8.55 4.23
N LYS A 131 5.11 -8.56 3.17
CA LYS A 131 3.64 -8.49 3.29
C LYS A 131 3.08 -9.72 4.03
N SER A 132 3.55 -10.92 3.70
CA SER A 132 3.14 -12.15 4.37
C SER A 132 3.52 -12.17 5.87
N MET A 133 4.72 -11.70 6.20
CA MET A 133 5.18 -11.59 7.59
C MET A 133 4.39 -10.55 8.37
N MET A 134 4.09 -9.39 7.78
CA MET A 134 3.27 -8.36 8.41
C MET A 134 1.84 -8.85 8.68
N GLU A 135 1.24 -9.62 7.76
CA GLU A 135 -0.04 -10.27 8.03
C GLU A 135 0.04 -11.23 9.23
N GLN A 136 1.13 -12.01 9.34
CA GLN A 136 1.31 -12.91 10.48
C GLN A 136 1.46 -12.15 11.78
N ILE A 137 2.32 -11.10 11.80
CA ILE A 137 2.50 -10.23 12.97
C ILE A 137 1.16 -9.65 13.43
N LEU A 138 0.38 -9.07 12.50
CA LEU A 138 -0.93 -8.50 12.80
C LEU A 138 -1.92 -9.53 13.34
N THR A 139 -1.91 -10.74 12.78
CA THR A 139 -2.74 -11.87 13.24
C THR A 139 -2.37 -12.28 14.66
N ASP A 140 -1.09 -12.43 14.95
CA ASP A 140 -0.59 -12.81 16.28
C ASP A 140 -0.91 -11.72 17.31
N CYS A 141 -0.78 -10.44 16.95
CA CYS A 141 -1.18 -9.32 17.79
C CYS A 141 -2.69 -9.33 18.11
N ALA A 142 -3.54 -9.61 17.12
CA ALA A 142 -4.99 -9.71 17.32
C ALA A 142 -5.39 -10.94 18.15
N GLN A 143 -4.63 -12.03 18.08
CA GLN A 143 -4.84 -13.19 18.95
C GLN A 143 -4.44 -12.90 20.41
N ALA A 144 -3.40 -12.12 20.61
CA ALA A 144 -2.91 -11.72 21.92
C ALA A 144 -3.74 -10.61 22.58
N ASP A 145 -4.43 -9.79 21.78
CA ASP A 145 -5.26 -8.68 22.24
C ASP A 145 -6.65 -8.77 21.58
N PRO A 146 -7.67 -9.28 22.31
CA PRO A 146 -9.02 -9.43 21.76
C PRO A 146 -9.73 -8.12 21.39
N GLU A 147 -9.25 -6.97 21.85
CA GLU A 147 -9.79 -5.67 21.47
C GLU A 147 -9.25 -5.20 20.10
N LEU A 148 -8.10 -5.73 19.66
CA LEU A 148 -7.50 -5.36 18.38
C LEU A 148 -8.24 -6.02 17.22
N THR A 149 -8.88 -5.19 16.41
CA THR A 149 -9.52 -5.61 15.14
C THR A 149 -8.58 -5.36 13.98
N VAL A 150 -8.25 -6.41 13.23
CA VAL A 150 -7.39 -6.35 12.05
C VAL A 150 -8.17 -6.75 10.81
N ILE A 151 -8.11 -5.94 9.77
CA ILE A 151 -8.62 -6.25 8.43
C ILE A 151 -7.44 -6.30 7.46
N LEU A 152 -7.27 -7.45 6.81
CA LEU A 152 -6.20 -7.70 5.85
C LEU A 152 -6.75 -7.63 4.42
N LEU A 153 -6.40 -6.59 3.67
CA LEU A 153 -6.85 -6.41 2.30
C LEU A 153 -5.82 -6.97 1.31
N ARG A 154 -6.15 -8.10 0.68
CA ARG A 154 -5.35 -8.77 -0.35
C ARG A 154 -5.91 -8.46 -1.73
N TYR A 155 -5.68 -7.27 -2.22
CA TYR A 155 -6.10 -6.88 -3.56
C TYR A 155 -4.99 -7.14 -4.60
N PHE A 156 -5.43 -7.28 -5.84
CA PHE A 156 -4.55 -7.53 -6.98
C PHE A 156 -3.89 -6.23 -7.47
N ASN A 157 -4.12 -5.86 -8.72
CA ASN A 157 -3.49 -4.69 -9.31
C ASN A 157 -4.49 -3.52 -9.33
N PRO A 158 -4.42 -2.58 -8.38
CA PRO A 158 -5.25 -1.38 -8.46
C PRO A 158 -4.80 -0.52 -9.64
N ILE A 159 -5.77 -0.03 -10.41
CA ILE A 159 -5.56 0.84 -11.55
C ILE A 159 -6.59 1.96 -11.56
N GLY A 160 -6.41 2.92 -12.46
CA GLY A 160 -7.35 4.01 -12.66
C GLY A 160 -6.96 5.27 -11.90
N ALA A 161 -7.82 6.26 -12.02
CA ALA A 161 -7.65 7.58 -11.45
C ALA A 161 -9.00 8.13 -11.00
N HIS A 162 -8.98 9.20 -10.21
CA HIS A 162 -10.19 9.94 -9.84
C HIS A 162 -10.79 10.62 -11.08
N GLU A 163 -12.12 10.65 -11.18
CA GLU A 163 -12.86 11.23 -12.31
C GLU A 163 -12.50 12.69 -12.62
N SER A 164 -12.03 13.44 -11.62
CA SER A 164 -11.57 14.83 -11.81
C SER A 164 -10.32 14.94 -12.71
N GLY A 165 -9.61 13.84 -12.95
CA GLY A 165 -8.31 13.83 -13.64
C GLY A 165 -7.16 14.45 -12.84
N LYS A 166 -7.39 14.87 -11.59
CA LYS A 166 -6.38 15.55 -10.77
C LYS A 166 -5.51 14.61 -9.95
N ILE A 167 -6.02 13.41 -9.63
CA ILE A 167 -5.35 12.39 -8.82
C ILE A 167 -5.34 11.08 -9.56
N GLY A 168 -4.18 10.44 -9.61
CA GLY A 168 -3.95 9.14 -10.21
C GLY A 168 -2.65 8.54 -9.71
N GLU A 169 -2.19 7.47 -10.33
CA GLU A 169 -0.89 6.88 -10.02
C GLU A 169 0.23 7.70 -10.70
N ASP A 170 1.08 8.33 -9.89
CA ASP A 170 2.20 9.17 -10.34
C ASP A 170 3.52 8.70 -9.68
N PRO A 171 4.09 7.57 -10.14
CA PRO A 171 5.28 7.00 -9.54
C PRO A 171 6.51 7.88 -9.81
N GLN A 172 7.36 8.01 -8.80
CA GLN A 172 8.67 8.64 -8.96
C GLN A 172 9.59 7.73 -9.81
N GLY A 173 10.14 8.27 -10.89
CA GLY A 173 11.06 7.56 -11.80
C GLY A 173 10.35 6.63 -12.78
N ILE A 174 10.93 5.45 -13.03
CA ILE A 174 10.38 4.48 -13.99
C ILE A 174 9.21 3.73 -13.34
N PRO A 175 8.01 3.76 -13.94
CA PRO A 175 6.88 3.01 -13.41
C PRO A 175 7.14 1.50 -13.35
N ASN A 176 6.75 0.88 -12.24
CA ASN A 176 6.78 -0.57 -12.08
C ASN A 176 5.44 -1.24 -12.45
N ASN A 177 4.36 -0.46 -12.49
CA ASN A 177 3.03 -0.92 -12.85
C ASN A 177 2.70 -0.63 -14.31
N LEU A 178 1.80 -1.43 -14.89
CA LEU A 178 1.46 -1.36 -16.31
C LEU A 178 0.84 0.00 -16.69
N MET A 179 -0.21 0.43 -15.96
CA MET A 179 -1.00 1.60 -16.39
C MET A 179 -0.23 2.91 -16.40
N PRO A 180 0.55 3.28 -15.37
CA PRO A 180 1.35 4.51 -15.46
C PRO A 180 2.41 4.42 -16.56
N TYR A 181 2.96 3.23 -16.86
CA TYR A 181 3.88 3.06 -17.98
C TYR A 181 3.20 3.31 -19.32
N VAL A 182 2.03 2.70 -19.55
CA VAL A 182 1.21 2.89 -20.75
C VAL A 182 0.82 4.36 -20.92
N SER A 183 0.37 5.01 -19.84
CA SER A 183 -0.01 6.43 -19.84
C SER A 183 1.17 7.33 -20.21
N GLN A 184 2.37 7.05 -19.71
CA GLN A 184 3.58 7.81 -20.04
C GLN A 184 4.02 7.63 -21.51
N VAL A 185 3.82 6.42 -22.07
CA VAL A 185 4.04 6.20 -23.52
C VAL A 185 3.00 6.96 -24.35
N ALA A 186 1.73 6.87 -23.99
CA ALA A 186 0.66 7.59 -24.69
C ALA A 186 0.84 9.12 -24.65
N ALA A 187 1.37 9.65 -23.55
CA ALA A 187 1.68 11.07 -23.38
C ALA A 187 3.00 11.49 -24.04
N GLY A 188 3.75 10.57 -24.67
CA GLY A 188 5.04 10.87 -25.30
C GLY A 188 6.21 11.08 -24.32
N VAL A 189 6.02 10.77 -23.04
CA VAL A 189 7.08 10.83 -22.02
C VAL A 189 8.07 9.69 -22.19
N ARG A 190 7.60 8.54 -22.72
CA ARG A 190 8.40 7.37 -23.07
C ARG A 190 8.21 7.00 -24.51
N GLU A 191 9.25 6.46 -25.12
CA GLU A 191 9.24 6.13 -26.56
C GLU A 191 8.38 4.90 -26.87
N GLN A 192 8.44 3.89 -26.02
CA GLN A 192 7.81 2.60 -26.28
C GLN A 192 7.42 1.84 -25.03
N LEU A 193 6.46 0.93 -25.18
CA LEU A 193 6.12 -0.10 -24.21
C LEU A 193 6.87 -1.39 -24.57
N THR A 194 7.56 -1.97 -23.58
CA THR A 194 8.23 -3.26 -23.75
C THR A 194 7.37 -4.37 -23.17
N ILE A 195 7.06 -5.37 -24.00
CA ILE A 195 6.37 -6.59 -23.60
C ILE A 195 7.43 -7.61 -23.18
N PHE A 196 7.41 -8.02 -21.90
CA PHE A 196 8.33 -9.01 -21.36
C PHE A 196 7.74 -10.40 -21.45
N GLY A 197 8.40 -11.25 -22.26
CA GLY A 197 7.95 -12.61 -22.53
C GLY A 197 6.80 -12.68 -23.55
N GLY A 198 6.63 -13.83 -24.15
CA GLY A 198 5.58 -14.14 -25.09
C GLY A 198 5.30 -15.65 -25.07
N ASP A 199 5.72 -16.32 -23.99
CA ASP A 199 5.75 -17.76 -23.81
C ASP A 199 4.88 -18.25 -22.64
N TYR A 200 4.01 -17.37 -22.11
CA TYR A 200 3.03 -17.76 -21.10
C TYR A 200 1.99 -18.74 -21.73
N PRO A 201 1.44 -19.67 -20.92
CA PRO A 201 0.43 -20.61 -21.36
C PRO A 201 -0.95 -19.95 -21.54
N THR A 202 -1.03 -18.94 -22.39
CA THR A 202 -2.21 -18.14 -22.72
C THR A 202 -2.37 -18.09 -24.25
N PRO A 203 -3.56 -17.79 -24.79
CA PRO A 203 -3.79 -17.79 -26.23
C PRO A 203 -2.86 -16.88 -27.04
N ASP A 204 -2.40 -15.78 -26.44
CA ASP A 204 -1.53 -14.78 -27.08
C ASP A 204 -0.10 -14.78 -26.50
N GLY A 205 0.21 -15.69 -25.59
CA GLY A 205 1.52 -15.80 -24.94
C GLY A 205 1.81 -14.73 -23.90
N THR A 206 0.87 -13.83 -23.60
CA THR A 206 1.05 -12.79 -22.57
C THR A 206 0.51 -13.24 -21.22
N CYS A 207 0.95 -12.59 -20.13
CA CYS A 207 0.47 -12.91 -18.79
C CYS A 207 -0.95 -12.35 -18.57
N ARG A 208 -1.76 -13.08 -17.79
CA ARG A 208 -3.07 -12.61 -17.32
C ARG A 208 -2.93 -11.98 -15.94
N ARG A 209 -3.68 -10.90 -15.71
CA ARG A 209 -3.75 -10.20 -14.41
C ARG A 209 -5.17 -9.77 -14.14
N ASP A 210 -5.56 -9.81 -12.87
CA ASP A 210 -6.79 -9.21 -12.39
C ASP A 210 -6.52 -7.76 -11.97
N TYR A 211 -7.44 -6.90 -12.31
CA TYR A 211 -7.40 -5.48 -12.00
C TYR A 211 -8.63 -5.06 -11.22
N ILE A 212 -8.45 -4.11 -10.30
CA ILE A 212 -9.53 -3.45 -9.59
C ILE A 212 -9.40 -1.94 -9.81
N HIS A 213 -10.51 -1.26 -10.09
CA HIS A 213 -10.44 0.20 -10.22
C HIS A 213 -10.24 0.84 -8.84
N VAL A 214 -9.38 1.85 -8.76
CA VAL A 214 -8.98 2.46 -7.48
C VAL A 214 -10.14 3.10 -6.71
N VAL A 215 -11.27 3.36 -7.37
CA VAL A 215 -12.49 3.90 -6.75
C VAL A 215 -13.39 2.81 -6.16
N ASP A 216 -13.28 1.57 -6.62
CA ASP A 216 -14.04 0.41 -6.11
C ASP A 216 -13.49 -0.07 -4.76
#